data_d3aa9b32cd98fc71c383a09c89fa22ee
#
_entry.id   d3aa9b32cd98fc71c383a09c89fa22ee
#
_cell.length_a   1.000
_cell.length_b   1.000
_cell.length_c   1.000
_cell.angle_alpha   90.00
_cell.angle_beta   90.00
_cell.angle_gamma   90.00
#
_symmetry.space_group_name_H-M   'P 1'
#
loop_
_entity.id
_entity.type
_entity.pdbx_description
1 polymer ?
#
loop_
_entity_poly.entity_id
_entity_poly.type
_entity_poly.pdbx_seq_one_letter_code
_entity_poly.pdbx_strand_id
1 'polypeptide(L)'
;MVIQTNSDGGARGNPGPGAIGVIIRREGEILVRYSGMIGQQVTNNIAEYEGLIKALELTLDVGDKEVECNLDSELVVKQLLGEYRVRDPKLTPLFIKVQQLIDKFDKVKFNHVSREDLFQQLADELLNNELEKNGYKKKGR
;
A
#
# COMPACT_ATOMS: atom_id res chain seq x y z
N MET A 1 -8.16 20.11 1.63
CA MET A 1 -6.76 19.82 1.25
C MET A 1 -6.63 18.38 0.89
N VAL A 2 -5.80 18.07 -0.08
CA VAL A 2 -5.63 16.71 -0.57
C VAL A 2 -4.48 16.03 0.17
N ILE A 3 -4.76 14.87 0.73
CA ILE A 3 -3.73 13.99 1.27
C ILE A 3 -3.12 13.19 0.12
N GLN A 4 -1.81 12.99 0.15
CA GLN A 4 -1.15 12.06 -0.75
C GLN A 4 -0.57 10.92 0.05
N THR A 5 -0.81 9.69 -0.40
CA THR A 5 -0.23 8.50 0.20
C THR A 5 0.71 7.83 -0.77
N ASN A 6 1.76 7.22 -0.22
CA ASN A 6 2.58 6.24 -0.93
C ASN A 6 2.53 4.98 -0.10
N SER A 7 2.10 3.89 -0.70
CA SER A 7 2.03 2.61 -0.02
C SER A 7 2.72 1.54 -0.84
N ASP A 8 3.32 0.59 -0.14
CA ASP A 8 4.01 -0.52 -0.76
C ASP A 8 3.83 -1.76 0.12
N GLY A 9 3.91 -2.92 -0.49
CA GLY A 9 3.82 -4.18 0.21
C GLY A 9 4.71 -5.20 -0.45
N GLY A 10 5.29 -6.09 0.34
CA GLY A 10 6.14 -7.12 -0.19
C GLY A 10 6.29 -8.29 0.75
N ALA A 11 6.74 -9.40 0.21
CA ALA A 11 6.96 -10.63 0.96
C ALA A 11 8.34 -11.20 0.70
N ARG A 12 8.90 -11.87 1.69
CA ARG A 12 10.11 -12.66 1.54
C ARG A 12 9.72 -14.06 1.11
N GLY A 13 9.80 -14.30 -0.21
CA GLY A 13 9.15 -15.42 -0.84
C GLY A 13 7.75 -15.01 -1.29
N ASN A 14 7.17 -15.70 -2.25
CA ASN A 14 5.88 -15.35 -2.82
C ASN A 14 5.05 -16.63 -2.99
N PRO A 15 4.37 -17.13 -1.92
CA PRO A 15 4.10 -16.46 -0.64
C PRO A 15 5.22 -16.60 0.39
N GLY A 16 5.13 -15.74 1.41
CA GLY A 16 6.07 -15.74 2.53
C GLY A 16 5.72 -14.67 3.55
N PRO A 17 6.60 -14.42 4.53
CA PRO A 17 6.38 -13.32 5.47
C PRO A 17 6.30 -11.99 4.72
N GLY A 18 5.27 -11.23 5.02
CA GLY A 18 5.02 -9.98 4.33
C GLY A 18 4.89 -8.78 5.27
N ALA A 19 5.20 -7.62 4.73
CA ALA A 19 5.10 -6.36 5.45
C ALA A 19 4.65 -5.25 4.51
N ILE A 20 4.22 -4.16 5.12
CA ILE A 20 3.79 -2.96 4.39
C ILE A 20 4.53 -1.74 4.89
N GLY A 21 4.64 -0.74 4.02
CA GLY A 21 5.14 0.58 4.35
C GLY A 21 4.19 1.63 3.79
N VAL A 22 3.92 2.67 4.57
CA VAL A 22 2.99 3.73 4.21
C VAL A 22 3.56 5.09 4.59
N ILE A 23 3.49 6.03 3.65
CA ILE A 23 3.82 7.44 3.87
C ILE A 23 2.55 8.25 3.63
N ILE A 24 2.21 9.12 4.56
CA ILE A 24 1.09 10.05 4.39
C ILE A 24 1.62 11.47 4.41
N ARG A 25 1.28 12.24 3.38
CA ARG A 25 1.75 13.63 3.21
C ARG A 25 0.59 14.59 3.00
N ARG A 26 0.80 15.81 3.45
CA ARG A 26 -0.05 16.96 3.14
C ARG A 26 0.85 18.11 2.73
N GLU A 27 0.67 18.61 1.51
CA GLU A 27 1.44 19.75 0.99
C GLU A 27 2.96 19.56 1.13
N GLY A 28 3.45 18.37 0.82
CA GLY A 28 4.88 18.06 0.89
C GLY A 28 5.39 17.70 2.28
N GLU A 29 4.58 17.88 3.31
CA GLU A 29 4.97 17.52 4.68
C GLU A 29 4.54 16.09 4.97
N ILE A 30 5.47 15.29 5.49
CA ILE A 30 5.15 13.93 5.90
C ILE A 30 4.48 13.98 7.28
N LEU A 31 3.23 13.50 7.33
CA LEU A 31 2.46 13.43 8.57
C LEU A 31 2.60 12.09 9.26
N VAL A 32 2.72 11.01 8.49
CA VAL A 32 2.76 9.65 9.04
C VAL A 32 3.76 8.81 8.25
N ARG A 33 4.56 8.05 8.99
CA ARG A 33 5.36 6.94 8.48
C ARG A 33 4.91 5.70 9.23
N TYR A 34 4.49 4.68 8.50
CA TYR A 34 4.00 3.45 9.11
C TYR A 34 4.64 2.24 8.46
N SER A 35 4.99 1.25 9.27
CA SER A 35 5.38 -0.06 8.77
C SER A 35 4.82 -1.13 9.70
N GLY A 36 4.56 -2.31 9.15
CA GLY A 36 4.04 -3.41 9.95
C GLY A 36 4.07 -4.72 9.21
N MET A 37 4.19 -5.80 9.97
CA MET A 37 4.03 -7.15 9.45
C MET A 37 2.55 -7.43 9.21
N ILE A 38 2.24 -8.20 8.16
CA ILE A 38 0.85 -8.50 7.80
C ILE A 38 0.55 -10.00 7.73
N GLY A 39 1.54 -10.85 7.86
CA GLY A 39 1.32 -12.30 7.89
C GLY A 39 2.55 -13.07 7.49
N GLN A 40 2.47 -14.39 7.63
CA GLN A 40 3.59 -15.29 7.38
C GLN A 40 3.53 -15.97 6.01
N GLN A 41 2.36 -15.98 5.37
CA GLN A 41 2.15 -16.65 4.08
C GLN A 41 1.33 -15.73 3.17
N VAL A 42 1.90 -14.57 2.82
CA VAL A 42 1.23 -13.63 1.94
C VAL A 42 1.97 -13.52 0.61
N THR A 43 1.22 -13.23 -0.44
CA THR A 43 1.82 -12.95 -1.75
C THR A 43 2.14 -11.45 -1.84
N ASN A 44 2.97 -11.08 -2.82
CA ASN A 44 3.26 -9.68 -3.07
C ASN A 44 1.99 -8.88 -3.35
N ASN A 45 1.06 -9.44 -4.14
CA ASN A 45 -0.19 -8.75 -4.45
C ASN A 45 -1.07 -8.54 -3.22
N ILE A 46 -1.16 -9.53 -2.34
CA ILE A 46 -1.86 -9.38 -1.06
C ILE A 46 -1.24 -8.25 -0.25
N ALA A 47 0.09 -8.23 -0.15
CA ALA A 47 0.80 -7.20 0.60
C ALA A 47 0.55 -5.80 0.02
N GLU A 48 0.53 -5.68 -1.31
CA GLU A 48 0.23 -4.41 -1.97
C GLU A 48 -1.17 -3.88 -1.60
N TYR A 49 -2.20 -4.76 -1.65
CA TYR A 49 -3.55 -4.37 -1.23
C TYR A 49 -3.60 -3.99 0.25
N GLU A 50 -2.92 -4.75 1.10
CA GLU A 50 -2.90 -4.44 2.54
C GLU A 50 -2.25 -3.09 2.83
N GLY A 51 -1.20 -2.75 2.09
CA GLY A 51 -0.57 -1.44 2.19
C GLY A 51 -1.52 -0.31 1.84
N LEU A 52 -2.27 -0.46 0.75
CA LEU A 52 -3.27 0.52 0.33
C LEU A 52 -4.40 0.64 1.36
N ILE A 53 -4.89 -0.48 1.86
CA ILE A 53 -5.94 -0.48 2.89
C ILE A 53 -5.48 0.33 4.11
N LYS A 54 -4.26 0.08 4.56
CA LYS A 54 -3.71 0.80 5.71
C LYS A 54 -3.58 2.30 5.41
N ALA A 55 -3.16 2.65 4.20
CA ALA A 55 -3.04 4.05 3.78
C ALA A 55 -4.38 4.77 3.85
N LEU A 56 -5.45 4.13 3.38
CA LEU A 56 -6.78 4.70 3.44
C LEU A 56 -7.29 4.84 4.88
N GLU A 57 -7.07 3.81 5.70
CA GLU A 57 -7.45 3.84 7.12
C GLU A 57 -6.73 4.97 7.87
N LEU A 58 -5.43 5.10 7.66
CA LEU A 58 -4.64 6.15 8.31
C LEU A 58 -5.06 7.55 7.85
N THR A 59 -5.43 7.69 6.56
CA THR A 59 -5.92 8.97 6.05
C THR A 59 -7.24 9.36 6.74
N LEU A 60 -8.13 8.41 6.96
CA LEU A 60 -9.37 8.67 7.70
C LEU A 60 -9.07 9.11 9.14
N ASP A 61 -8.06 8.50 9.77
CA ASP A 61 -7.65 8.89 11.12
C ASP A 61 -7.11 10.32 11.17
N VAL A 62 -6.42 10.76 10.12
CA VAL A 62 -5.96 12.14 9.99
C VAL A 62 -7.15 13.10 9.82
N GLY A 63 -8.26 12.60 9.30
CA GLY A 63 -9.50 13.36 9.20
C GLY A 63 -9.79 13.98 7.83
N ASP A 64 -8.97 13.72 6.82
CA ASP A 64 -9.20 14.24 5.48
C ASP A 64 -10.08 13.32 4.66
N LYS A 65 -10.83 13.92 3.73
CA LYS A 65 -11.79 13.20 2.88
C LYS A 65 -11.40 13.18 1.41
N GLU A 66 -10.29 13.82 1.05
CA GLU A 66 -9.74 13.75 -0.30
C GLU A 66 -8.35 13.15 -0.25
N VAL A 67 -8.10 12.14 -1.08
CA VAL A 67 -6.82 11.42 -1.06
C VAL A 67 -6.39 11.02 -2.46
N GLU A 68 -5.09 11.16 -2.74
CA GLU A 68 -4.45 10.59 -3.92
C GLU A 68 -3.53 9.48 -3.43
N CYS A 69 -3.79 8.27 -3.90
CA CYS A 69 -3.05 7.08 -3.52
C CYS A 69 -2.04 6.74 -4.60
N ASN A 70 -0.76 6.75 -4.26
CA ASN A 70 0.33 6.44 -5.17
C ASN A 70 0.86 5.04 -4.88
N LEU A 71 0.90 4.19 -5.90
CA LEU A 71 1.36 2.81 -5.81
C LEU A 71 2.25 2.51 -7.01
N ASP A 72 3.21 1.61 -6.84
CA ASP A 72 4.08 1.19 -7.93
C ASP A 72 3.65 -0.14 -8.57
N SER A 73 2.59 -0.76 -8.08
CA SER A 73 2.02 -1.96 -8.68
C SER A 73 1.03 -1.58 -9.79
N GLU A 74 1.44 -1.78 -11.03
CA GLU A 74 0.58 -1.52 -12.19
C GLU A 74 -0.69 -2.39 -12.13
N LEU A 75 -0.53 -3.67 -11.76
CA LEU A 75 -1.67 -4.59 -11.66
C LEU A 75 -2.73 -4.06 -10.69
N VAL A 76 -2.31 -3.71 -9.48
CA VAL A 76 -3.25 -3.23 -8.47
C VAL A 76 -3.94 -1.94 -8.91
N VAL A 77 -3.19 -0.98 -9.44
CA VAL A 77 -3.77 0.28 -9.92
C VAL A 77 -4.80 0.02 -11.01
N LYS A 78 -4.48 -0.83 -11.98
CA LYS A 78 -5.41 -1.14 -13.08
C LYS A 78 -6.65 -1.89 -12.60
N GLN A 79 -6.51 -2.74 -11.59
CA GLN A 79 -7.67 -3.39 -10.97
C GLN A 79 -8.58 -2.35 -10.29
N LEU A 80 -7.99 -1.39 -9.58
CA LEU A 80 -8.73 -0.35 -8.89
C LEU A 80 -9.42 0.62 -9.87
N LEU A 81 -8.82 0.86 -11.02
CA LEU A 81 -9.40 1.70 -12.07
C LEU A 81 -10.45 0.96 -12.91
N GLY A 82 -10.63 -0.34 -12.69
CA GLY A 82 -11.59 -1.14 -13.42
C GLY A 82 -11.11 -1.61 -14.80
N GLU A 83 -9.83 -1.40 -15.12
CA GLU A 83 -9.25 -1.84 -16.40
C GLU A 83 -8.92 -3.32 -16.40
N TYR A 84 -8.57 -3.90 -15.25
CA TYR A 84 -8.32 -5.32 -15.08
C TYR A 84 -9.29 -5.90 -14.07
N ARG A 85 -9.75 -7.12 -14.33
CA ARG A 85 -10.58 -7.85 -13.36
C ARG A 85 -9.75 -8.42 -12.22
N VAL A 86 -10.34 -8.44 -11.02
CA VAL A 86 -9.78 -9.15 -9.88
C VAL A 86 -10.29 -10.59 -9.96
N ARG A 87 -9.43 -11.50 -10.41
CA ARG A 87 -9.80 -12.91 -10.59
C ARG A 87 -9.33 -13.81 -9.46
N ASP A 88 -8.26 -13.42 -8.77
CA ASP A 88 -7.71 -14.19 -7.69
C ASP A 88 -8.66 -14.13 -6.47
N PRO A 89 -9.19 -15.28 -6.01
CA PRO A 89 -10.12 -15.29 -4.88
C PRO A 89 -9.48 -14.79 -3.59
N LYS A 90 -8.15 -14.79 -3.49
CA LYS A 90 -7.44 -14.24 -2.33
C LYS A 90 -7.43 -12.72 -2.34
N LEU A 91 -7.51 -12.10 -3.50
CA LEU A 91 -7.52 -10.65 -3.64
C LEU A 91 -8.93 -10.06 -3.56
N THR A 92 -9.94 -10.81 -3.93
CA THR A 92 -11.32 -10.33 -3.97
C THR A 92 -11.77 -9.69 -2.66
N PRO A 93 -11.56 -10.31 -1.48
CA PRO A 93 -11.99 -9.68 -0.22
C PRO A 93 -11.27 -8.36 0.04
N LEU A 94 -10.00 -8.27 -0.36
CA LEU A 94 -9.20 -7.05 -0.17
C LEU A 94 -9.67 -5.94 -1.11
N PHE A 95 -9.98 -6.30 -2.35
CA PHE A 95 -10.57 -5.36 -3.31
C PHE A 95 -11.89 -4.80 -2.79
N ILE A 96 -12.75 -5.66 -2.25
CA ILE A 96 -14.04 -5.24 -1.68
C ILE A 96 -13.80 -4.29 -0.50
N LYS A 97 -12.83 -4.60 0.35
CA LYS A 97 -12.50 -3.73 1.48
C LYS A 97 -12.05 -2.34 1.02
N VAL A 98 -11.25 -2.28 -0.04
CA VAL A 98 -10.86 -0.99 -0.62
C VAL A 98 -12.08 -0.21 -1.10
N GLN A 99 -13.02 -0.88 -1.78
CA GLN A 99 -14.24 -0.23 -2.27
C GLN A 99 -15.07 0.32 -1.10
N GLN A 100 -15.17 -0.42 0.00
CA GLN A 100 -15.88 0.04 1.19
C GLN A 100 -15.20 1.26 1.81
N LEU A 101 -13.87 1.28 1.83
CA LEU A 101 -13.12 2.42 2.35
C LEU A 101 -13.27 3.65 1.45
N ILE A 102 -13.26 3.46 0.13
CA ILE A 102 -13.45 4.55 -0.83
C ILE A 102 -14.76 5.29 -0.56
N ASP A 103 -15.82 4.57 -0.21
CA ASP A 103 -17.13 5.17 0.07
C ASP A 103 -17.11 6.13 1.25
N LYS A 104 -16.07 6.08 2.09
CA LYS A 104 -15.93 6.99 3.24
C LYS A 104 -15.22 8.29 2.89
N PHE A 105 -14.79 8.44 1.64
CA PHE A 105 -14.09 9.63 1.15
C PHE A 105 -14.98 10.41 0.19
N ASP A 106 -14.74 11.71 0.10
CA ASP A 106 -15.39 12.55 -0.91
C ASP A 106 -14.74 12.34 -2.28
N LYS A 107 -13.42 12.09 -2.29
CA LYS A 107 -12.69 11.89 -3.53
C LYS A 107 -11.46 11.01 -3.28
N VAL A 108 -11.30 9.99 -4.11
CA VAL A 108 -10.12 9.13 -4.11
C VAL A 108 -9.59 9.04 -5.53
N LYS A 109 -8.28 9.25 -5.68
CA LYS A 109 -7.60 9.10 -6.96
C LYS A 109 -6.46 8.08 -6.79
N PHE A 110 -6.29 7.20 -7.76
CA PHE A 110 -5.20 6.22 -7.77
C PHE A 110 -4.22 6.57 -8.87
N ASN A 111 -2.95 6.65 -8.52
CA ASN A 111 -1.86 6.93 -9.45
C ASN A 111 -0.85 5.80 -9.44
N HIS A 112 -0.44 5.37 -10.63
CA HIS A 112 0.70 4.48 -10.77
C HIS A 112 1.96 5.34 -10.81
N VAL A 113 2.91 5.07 -9.90
CA VAL A 113 4.18 5.81 -9.84
C VAL A 113 5.34 4.85 -10.03
N SER A 114 6.48 5.40 -10.43
CA SER A 114 7.72 4.63 -10.57
C SER A 114 8.23 4.18 -9.20
N ARG A 115 8.91 3.03 -9.16
CA ARG A 115 9.63 2.57 -7.97
C ARG A 115 10.72 3.56 -7.57
N GLU A 116 11.15 4.41 -8.50
CA GLU A 116 12.21 5.40 -8.26
C GLU A 116 11.67 6.71 -7.70
N ASP A 117 10.34 6.87 -7.63
CA ASP A 117 9.73 8.01 -6.94
C ASP A 117 10.23 8.04 -5.50
N LEU A 118 10.65 9.23 -5.05
CA LEU A 118 11.26 9.39 -3.73
C LEU A 118 10.39 8.84 -2.59
N PHE A 119 9.11 9.19 -2.60
CA PHE A 119 8.22 8.77 -1.52
C PHE A 119 7.85 7.29 -1.64
N GLN A 120 7.84 6.75 -2.85
CA GLN A 120 7.63 5.32 -3.05
C GLN A 120 8.84 4.54 -2.53
N GLN A 121 10.05 5.06 -2.73
CA GLN A 121 11.25 4.46 -2.15
C GLN A 121 11.21 4.46 -0.62
N LEU A 122 10.70 5.54 -0.02
CA LEU A 122 10.56 5.60 1.45
C LEU A 122 9.58 4.54 1.95
N ALA A 123 8.45 4.33 1.25
CA ALA A 123 7.49 3.29 1.62
C ALA A 123 8.12 1.89 1.50
N ASP A 124 8.85 1.65 0.41
CA ASP A 124 9.57 0.38 0.21
C ASP A 124 10.61 0.15 1.31
N GLU A 125 11.36 1.19 1.66
CA GLU A 125 12.35 1.10 2.72
C GLU A 125 11.73 0.76 4.06
N LEU A 126 10.57 1.34 4.38
CA LEU A 126 9.86 1.04 5.62
C LEU A 126 9.45 -0.43 5.71
N LEU A 127 8.92 -1.00 4.64
CA LEU A 127 8.52 -2.41 4.65
C LEU A 127 9.74 -3.33 4.75
N ASN A 128 10.82 -3.01 4.05
CA ASN A 128 12.03 -3.82 4.11
C ASN A 128 12.68 -3.78 5.49
N ASN A 129 12.71 -2.61 6.11
CA ASN A 129 13.22 -2.48 7.47
C ASN A 129 12.36 -3.26 8.46
N GLU A 130 11.06 -3.28 8.26
CA GLU A 130 10.15 -4.06 9.12
C GLU A 130 10.42 -5.54 9.00
N LEU A 131 10.60 -6.04 7.77
CA LEU A 131 10.94 -7.45 7.54
C LEU A 131 12.28 -7.81 8.15
N GLU A 132 13.31 -6.99 7.96
CA GLU A 132 14.64 -7.23 8.53
C GLU A 132 14.63 -7.21 10.05
N LYS A 133 13.91 -6.27 10.64
CA LYS A 133 13.74 -6.18 12.09
C LYS A 133 13.14 -7.44 12.69
N ASN A 134 12.28 -8.12 11.93
CA ASN A 134 11.64 -9.36 12.33
C ASN A 134 12.42 -10.62 11.90
N GLY A 135 13.64 -10.46 11.40
CA GLY A 135 14.52 -11.57 11.07
C GLY A 135 14.46 -12.06 9.62
N TYR A 136 13.74 -11.38 8.75
CA TYR A 136 13.55 -11.79 7.36
C TYR A 136 14.41 -10.94 6.43
N LYS A 137 15.63 -11.37 6.19
CA LYS A 137 16.58 -10.65 5.36
C LYS A 137 16.30 -10.84 3.87
N LYS A 138 16.66 -9.84 3.08
CA LYS A 138 16.53 -9.90 1.63
C LYS A 138 17.51 -10.92 1.06
N LYS A 139 17.03 -11.79 0.16
CA LYS A 139 17.87 -12.80 -0.49
C LYS A 139 18.75 -12.19 -1.59
N GLY A 140 19.81 -12.89 -1.96
CA GLY A 140 20.64 -12.54 -3.11
C GLY A 140 21.69 -11.48 -2.83
N ARG A 141 22.07 -11.32 -1.60
CA ARG A 141 23.13 -10.38 -1.21
C ARG A 141 24.31 -11.09 -0.61
#